data_0fba2b49497015af52eb1dbfee9c209c
#
_entry.id   0fba2b49497015af52eb1dbfee9c209c
#
_cell.length_a   1.000
_cell.length_b   1.000
_cell.length_c   1.000
_cell.angle_alpha   90.00
_cell.angle_beta   90.00
_cell.angle_gamma   90.00
#
_symmetry.space_group_name_H-M   'P 1'
#
loop_
_entity.id
_entity.type
_entity.pdbx_description
1 polymer ?
#
loop_
_entity_poly.entity_id
_entity_poly.type
_entity_poly.pdbx_seq_one_letter_code
_entity_poly.pdbx_strand_id
1 'polypeptide(L)'
;ESDVNITVVPDGALVSSYLQASGGSVGILGGLDDKPAEIKANGGAQPVAFPYSDFGVNQVGYCIGAHNDTIKNNADVAKRFMKATIESYAKAEKNPDAAVDAIADIVGGSMAEDAGKAQSREVLDVTLGILYSGANKNKVLGLNVPSDWESMVKLMKEYNDLDKSAKASDFYTNKFVN
;
A
#
# COMPACT_ATOMS: atom_id res chain seq x y z
N GLU A 1 -12.43 -20.88 -11.90
CA GLU A 1 -13.38 -19.77 -11.61
C GLU A 1 -14.75 -20.28 -11.17
N SER A 2 -15.19 -21.47 -11.62
CA SER A 2 -16.51 -22.05 -11.25
C SER A 2 -16.64 -22.43 -9.78
N ASP A 3 -15.54 -22.55 -9.05
CA ASP A 3 -15.50 -23.05 -7.67
C ASP A 3 -15.43 -21.92 -6.63
N VAL A 4 -15.45 -20.67 -7.09
CA VAL A 4 -15.37 -19.48 -6.24
C VAL A 4 -16.52 -18.52 -6.55
N ASN A 5 -17.32 -18.20 -5.54
CA ASN A 5 -18.32 -17.13 -5.63
C ASN A 5 -17.72 -15.79 -5.24
N ILE A 6 -17.63 -14.87 -6.19
CA ILE A 6 -17.13 -13.52 -5.97
C ILE A 6 -18.30 -12.60 -5.64
N THR A 7 -18.23 -11.96 -4.49
CA THR A 7 -19.20 -10.92 -4.07
C THR A 7 -18.48 -9.59 -3.97
N VAL A 8 -18.96 -8.61 -4.71
CA VAL A 8 -18.43 -7.24 -4.65
C VAL A 8 -19.15 -6.48 -3.55
N VAL A 9 -18.39 -5.97 -2.58
CA VAL A 9 -18.90 -5.13 -1.49
C VAL A 9 -18.09 -3.82 -1.44
N PRO A 10 -18.67 -2.72 -0.93
CA PRO A 10 -17.92 -1.49 -0.67
C PRO A 10 -16.77 -1.75 0.31
N ASP A 11 -15.64 -1.06 0.12
CA ASP A 11 -14.44 -1.25 0.96
C ASP A 11 -14.74 -1.10 2.46
N GLY A 12 -15.53 -0.10 2.86
CA GLY A 12 -15.95 0.09 4.26
C GLY A 12 -16.83 -1.01 4.84
N ALA A 13 -17.37 -1.93 4.01
CA ALA A 13 -18.16 -3.09 4.44
C ALA A 13 -17.37 -4.41 4.32
N LEU A 14 -16.16 -4.38 3.81
CA LEU A 14 -15.41 -5.58 3.45
C LEU A 14 -15.12 -6.45 4.68
N VAL A 15 -14.53 -5.89 5.73
CA VAL A 15 -14.18 -6.62 6.95
C VAL A 15 -15.42 -7.07 7.70
N SER A 16 -16.44 -6.22 7.82
CA SER A 16 -17.70 -6.61 8.48
C SER A 16 -18.40 -7.75 7.74
N SER A 17 -18.43 -7.73 6.42
CA SER A 17 -18.96 -8.83 5.61
C SER A 17 -18.18 -10.13 5.80
N TYR A 18 -16.86 -10.05 5.86
CA TYR A 18 -15.99 -11.19 6.15
C TYR A 18 -16.26 -11.80 7.52
N LEU A 19 -16.37 -10.97 8.57
CA LEU A 19 -16.61 -11.42 9.96
C LEU A 19 -18.01 -12.00 10.16
N GLN A 20 -19.01 -11.57 9.39
CA GLN A 20 -20.39 -12.06 9.45
C GLN A 20 -20.63 -13.28 8.56
N ALA A 21 -19.69 -13.61 7.66
CA ALA A 21 -19.86 -14.73 6.76
C ALA A 21 -19.92 -16.06 7.54
N SER A 22 -20.92 -16.86 7.24
CA SER A 22 -21.15 -18.18 7.85
C SER A 22 -21.16 -19.27 6.79
N GLY A 23 -20.49 -20.39 7.07
CA GLY A 23 -20.56 -21.58 6.24
C GLY A 23 -19.65 -21.59 5.02
N GLY A 24 -18.48 -22.18 5.17
CA GLY A 24 -17.50 -22.39 4.10
C GLY A 24 -16.21 -21.58 4.30
N SER A 25 -15.27 -21.77 3.39
CA SER A 25 -14.05 -20.97 3.37
C SER A 25 -14.35 -19.61 2.76
N VAL A 26 -14.10 -18.55 3.50
CA VAL A 26 -14.31 -17.17 3.08
C VAL A 26 -12.98 -16.45 3.03
N GLY A 27 -12.74 -15.71 1.95
CA GLY A 27 -11.57 -14.85 1.78
C GLY A 27 -11.98 -13.44 1.39
N ILE A 28 -11.10 -12.48 1.64
CA ILE A 28 -11.23 -11.11 1.14
C ILE A 28 -9.98 -10.72 0.38
N LEU A 29 -10.13 -9.82 -0.59
CA LEU A 29 -9.02 -9.14 -1.24
C LEU A 29 -8.81 -7.79 -0.56
N GLY A 30 -7.55 -7.46 -0.21
CA GLY A 30 -7.27 -6.21 0.46
C GLY A 30 -5.77 -5.98 0.66
N GLY A 31 -5.41 -4.87 1.29
CA GLY A 31 -4.03 -4.56 1.65
C GLY A 31 -3.52 -5.50 2.73
N LEU A 32 -2.30 -5.99 2.55
CA LEU A 32 -1.62 -6.80 3.55
C LEU A 32 -1.31 -5.98 4.82
N ASP A 33 -1.10 -4.69 4.65
CA ASP A 33 -0.75 -3.75 5.70
C ASP A 33 -1.93 -3.38 6.60
N ASP A 34 -3.15 -3.30 6.06
CA ASP A 34 -4.30 -2.78 6.80
C ASP A 34 -5.35 -3.84 7.17
N LYS A 35 -5.72 -4.73 6.26
CA LYS A 35 -6.86 -5.64 6.48
C LYS A 35 -6.66 -6.67 7.61
N PRO A 36 -5.49 -7.28 7.82
CA PRO A 36 -5.29 -8.15 8.98
C PRO A 36 -5.45 -7.43 10.32
N ALA A 37 -4.91 -6.20 10.44
CA ALA A 37 -5.06 -5.38 11.64
C ALA A 37 -6.52 -4.96 11.86
N GLU A 38 -7.24 -4.58 10.80
CA GLU A 38 -8.66 -4.23 10.87
C GLU A 38 -9.53 -5.42 11.30
N ILE A 39 -9.29 -6.63 10.77
CA ILE A 39 -9.99 -7.86 11.19
C ILE A 39 -9.81 -8.10 12.69
N LYS A 40 -8.58 -8.03 13.19
CA LYS A 40 -8.27 -8.21 14.62
C LYS A 40 -8.94 -7.15 15.48
N ALA A 41 -8.87 -5.89 15.09
CA ALA A 41 -9.48 -4.77 15.82
C ALA A 41 -11.01 -4.92 15.93
N ASN A 42 -11.64 -5.60 14.98
CA ASN A 42 -13.08 -5.91 14.98
C ASN A 42 -13.41 -7.29 15.59
N GLY A 43 -12.50 -7.88 16.35
CA GLY A 43 -12.74 -9.13 17.10
C GLY A 43 -12.56 -10.41 16.29
N GLY A 44 -12.07 -10.34 15.08
CA GLY A 44 -11.74 -11.52 14.28
C GLY A 44 -10.40 -12.16 14.69
N ALA A 45 -10.25 -13.43 14.31
CA ALA A 45 -8.97 -14.12 14.45
C ALA A 45 -7.94 -13.58 13.44
N GLN A 46 -6.66 -13.79 13.71
CA GLN A 46 -5.60 -13.48 12.75
C GLN A 46 -5.86 -14.23 11.43
N PRO A 47 -6.06 -13.53 10.31
CA PRO A 47 -6.28 -14.20 9.03
C PRO A 47 -4.99 -14.81 8.48
N VAL A 48 -5.14 -15.85 7.66
CA VAL A 48 -4.04 -16.37 6.84
C VAL A 48 -3.93 -15.48 5.60
N ALA A 49 -2.80 -14.85 5.41
CA ALA A 49 -2.55 -14.01 4.24
C ALA A 49 -1.87 -14.80 3.11
N PHE A 50 -2.27 -14.52 1.88
CA PHE A 50 -1.69 -15.05 0.66
C PHE A 50 -1.20 -13.87 -0.21
N PRO A 51 0.03 -13.36 0.03
CA PRO A 51 0.57 -12.26 -0.76
C PRO A 51 0.65 -12.64 -2.24
N TYR A 52 0.23 -11.76 -3.11
CA TYR A 52 0.30 -11.99 -4.57
C TYR A 52 1.72 -12.25 -5.06
N SER A 53 2.72 -11.66 -4.39
CA SER A 53 4.13 -11.89 -4.68
C SER A 53 4.55 -13.36 -4.55
N ASP A 54 3.96 -14.11 -3.64
CA ASP A 54 4.26 -15.53 -3.42
C ASP A 54 3.82 -16.42 -4.60
N PHE A 55 2.91 -15.87 -5.41
CA PHE A 55 2.36 -16.50 -6.63
C PHE A 55 2.89 -15.86 -7.91
N GLY A 56 3.97 -15.08 -7.83
CA GLY A 56 4.62 -14.46 -8.99
C GLY A 56 3.94 -13.20 -9.52
N VAL A 57 2.91 -12.68 -8.84
CA VAL A 57 2.24 -11.43 -9.19
C VAL A 57 2.84 -10.28 -8.38
N ASN A 58 3.90 -9.68 -8.94
CA ASN A 58 4.54 -8.53 -8.32
C ASN A 58 3.87 -7.24 -8.78
N GLN A 59 3.21 -6.56 -7.87
CA GLN A 59 2.55 -5.29 -8.11
C GLN A 59 3.36 -4.14 -7.53
N VAL A 60 3.35 -3.01 -8.23
CA VAL A 60 3.77 -1.74 -7.63
C VAL A 60 2.71 -1.33 -6.62
N GLY A 61 3.13 -1.10 -5.39
CA GLY A 61 2.24 -0.73 -4.28
C GLY A 61 1.85 0.76 -4.29
N TYR A 62 1.74 1.35 -3.12
CA TYR A 62 1.38 2.76 -2.99
C TYR A 62 2.39 3.68 -3.67
N CYS A 63 1.89 4.58 -4.48
CA CYS A 63 2.69 5.57 -5.20
C CYS A 63 2.14 6.99 -4.96
N ILE A 64 3.02 7.97 -5.07
CA ILE A 64 2.62 9.37 -5.11
C ILE A 64 2.42 9.74 -6.58
N GLY A 65 1.17 10.01 -6.95
CA GLY A 65 0.82 10.49 -8.28
C GLY A 65 0.80 12.01 -8.33
N ALA A 66 1.22 12.56 -9.47
CA ALA A 66 1.10 13.99 -9.76
C ALA A 66 0.67 14.21 -11.21
N HIS A 67 -0.10 15.28 -11.44
CA HIS A 67 -0.46 15.67 -12.81
C HIS A 67 0.79 16.08 -13.59
N ASN A 68 0.82 15.76 -14.89
CA ASN A 68 1.95 16.08 -15.75
C ASN A 68 2.32 17.56 -15.76
N ASP A 69 1.35 18.46 -15.65
CA ASP A 69 1.60 19.90 -15.58
C ASP A 69 2.33 20.28 -14.28
N THR A 70 2.03 19.61 -13.16
CA THR A 70 2.77 19.80 -11.91
C THR A 70 4.22 19.37 -12.06
N ILE A 71 4.44 18.22 -12.69
CA ILE A 71 5.79 17.69 -12.96
C ILE A 71 6.59 18.63 -13.87
N LYS A 72 5.94 19.24 -14.86
CA LYS A 72 6.60 20.12 -15.84
C LYS A 72 6.79 21.54 -15.32
N ASN A 73 5.75 22.13 -14.72
CA ASN A 73 5.69 23.55 -14.44
C ASN A 73 5.95 23.91 -12.97
N ASN A 74 5.82 22.94 -12.05
CA ASN A 74 6.00 23.10 -10.61
C ASN A 74 6.93 22.04 -10.02
N ALA A 75 8.00 21.72 -10.72
CA ALA A 75 8.94 20.65 -10.36
C ALA A 75 9.60 20.86 -8.99
N ASP A 76 9.80 22.11 -8.56
CA ASP A 76 10.32 22.47 -7.25
C ASP A 76 9.35 22.11 -6.12
N VAL A 77 8.04 22.27 -6.35
CA VAL A 77 7.00 21.86 -5.39
C VAL A 77 7.01 20.34 -5.24
N ALA A 78 7.02 19.59 -6.37
CA ALA A 78 7.10 18.15 -6.35
C ALA A 78 8.36 17.65 -5.62
N LYS A 79 9.51 18.29 -5.87
CA LYS A 79 10.78 17.96 -5.19
C LYS A 79 10.72 18.18 -3.68
N ARG A 80 10.18 19.31 -3.23
CA ARG A 80 10.04 19.62 -1.79
C ARG A 80 9.06 18.68 -1.11
N PHE A 81 7.96 18.35 -1.77
CA PHE A 81 6.98 17.39 -1.26
C PHE A 81 7.60 16.01 -1.09
N MET A 82 8.26 15.48 -2.14
CA MET A 82 8.93 14.18 -2.10
C MET A 82 10.01 14.15 -1.01
N LYS A 83 10.82 15.19 -0.90
CA LYS A 83 11.82 15.29 0.17
C LYS A 83 11.20 15.18 1.55
N ALA A 84 10.15 15.95 1.83
CA ALA A 84 9.45 15.91 3.12
C ALA A 84 8.85 14.52 3.39
N THR A 85 8.26 13.88 2.37
CA THR A 85 7.70 12.54 2.48
C THR A 85 8.79 11.50 2.81
N ILE A 86 9.90 11.51 2.06
CA ILE A 86 11.02 10.59 2.29
C ILE A 86 11.61 10.78 3.69
N GLU A 87 11.82 12.02 4.12
CA GLU A 87 12.31 12.32 5.48
C GLU A 87 11.33 11.86 6.56
N SER A 88 10.02 11.96 6.33
CA SER A 88 9.00 11.48 7.27
C SER A 88 9.00 9.96 7.38
N TYR A 89 9.06 9.24 6.29
CA TYR A 89 9.20 7.78 6.32
C TYR A 89 10.49 7.32 6.99
N ALA A 90 11.61 7.99 6.70
CA ALA A 90 12.89 7.68 7.36
C ALA A 90 12.87 7.93 8.88
N LYS A 91 12.06 8.89 9.35
CA LYS A 91 11.82 9.10 10.79
C LYS A 91 10.91 8.02 11.36
N ALA A 92 9.85 7.65 10.64
CA ALA A 92 8.94 6.58 11.06
C ALA A 92 9.65 5.22 11.18
N GLU A 93 10.55 4.88 10.25
CA GLU A 93 11.40 3.68 10.37
C GLU A 93 12.26 3.67 11.65
N LYS A 94 12.75 4.84 12.05
CA LYS A 94 13.61 4.96 13.25
C LYS A 94 12.84 4.98 14.56
N ASN A 95 11.65 5.55 14.56
CA ASN A 95 10.79 5.68 15.73
C ASN A 95 9.31 5.58 15.33
N PRO A 96 8.81 4.36 15.14
CA PRO A 96 7.41 4.14 14.72
C PRO A 96 6.40 4.65 15.74
N ASP A 97 6.68 4.57 17.05
CA ASP A 97 5.77 5.05 18.08
C ASP A 97 5.56 6.56 18.00
N ALA A 98 6.64 7.32 17.82
CA ALA A 98 6.53 8.76 17.63
C ALA A 98 5.79 9.13 16.34
N ALA A 99 5.87 8.30 15.29
CA ALA A 99 5.11 8.52 14.08
C ALA A 99 3.60 8.28 14.29
N VAL A 100 3.24 7.25 15.05
CA VAL A 100 1.84 6.98 15.43
C VAL A 100 1.30 8.09 16.30
N ASP A 101 2.05 8.54 17.32
CA ASP A 101 1.64 9.65 18.19
C ASP A 101 1.40 10.94 17.40
N ALA A 102 2.32 11.29 16.48
CA ALA A 102 2.17 12.49 15.65
C ALA A 102 0.93 12.46 14.76
N ILE A 103 0.57 11.30 14.22
CA ILE A 103 -0.66 11.16 13.42
C ILE A 103 -1.90 11.18 14.32
N ALA A 104 -1.87 10.52 15.48
CA ALA A 104 -2.95 10.52 16.44
C ALA A 104 -3.27 11.93 16.92
N ASP A 105 -2.27 12.76 17.17
CA ASP A 105 -2.42 14.17 17.57
C ASP A 105 -3.10 15.02 16.48
N ILE A 106 -2.85 14.71 15.20
CA ILE A 106 -3.42 15.44 14.07
C ILE A 106 -4.85 14.98 13.76
N VAL A 107 -5.08 13.68 13.76
CA VAL A 107 -6.36 13.08 13.35
C VAL A 107 -7.36 13.11 14.51
N GLY A 108 -6.91 12.84 15.72
CA GLY A 108 -7.78 12.81 16.92
C GLY A 108 -8.77 11.66 16.91
N GLY A 109 -9.84 11.81 17.69
CA GLY A 109 -10.92 10.79 17.79
C GLY A 109 -10.41 9.43 18.25
N SER A 110 -10.98 8.36 17.71
CA SER A 110 -10.61 6.99 18.07
C SER A 110 -9.15 6.63 17.81
N MET A 111 -8.49 7.34 16.88
CA MET A 111 -7.06 7.13 16.60
C MET A 111 -6.16 7.61 17.74
N ALA A 112 -6.61 8.58 18.54
CA ALA A 112 -5.87 9.07 19.70
C ALA A 112 -6.03 8.17 20.94
N GLU A 113 -6.96 7.24 20.93
CA GLU A 113 -7.16 6.26 22.00
C GLU A 113 -6.11 5.14 21.92
N ASP A 114 -5.82 4.48 23.04
CA ASP A 114 -4.82 3.41 23.11
C ASP A 114 -5.06 2.29 22.08
N ALA A 115 -6.31 1.88 21.89
CA ALA A 115 -6.67 0.86 20.91
C ALA A 115 -6.40 1.32 19.46
N GLY A 116 -6.73 2.57 19.14
CA GLY A 116 -6.47 3.15 17.82
C GLY A 116 -4.98 3.31 17.54
N LYS A 117 -4.20 3.74 18.52
CA LYS A 117 -2.74 3.80 18.43
C LYS A 117 -2.11 2.42 18.24
N ALA A 118 -2.60 1.40 18.98
CA ALA A 118 -2.10 0.04 18.85
C ALA A 118 -2.39 -0.53 17.45
N GLN A 119 -3.60 -0.33 16.92
CA GLN A 119 -3.94 -0.72 15.55
C GLN A 119 -3.07 0.01 14.52
N SER A 120 -2.92 1.34 14.65
CA SER A 120 -2.09 2.14 13.75
C SER A 120 -0.63 1.70 13.78
N ARG A 121 -0.13 1.29 14.94
CA ARG A 121 1.22 0.76 15.09
C ARG A 121 1.38 -0.57 14.35
N GLU A 122 0.42 -1.49 14.45
CA GLU A 122 0.44 -2.76 13.73
C GLU A 122 0.44 -2.53 12.21
N VAL A 123 -0.43 -1.64 11.71
CA VAL A 123 -0.45 -1.23 10.30
C VAL A 123 0.91 -0.66 9.87
N LEU A 124 1.48 0.25 10.65
CA LEU A 124 2.76 0.87 10.32
C LEU A 124 3.90 -0.15 10.27
N ASP A 125 3.95 -1.11 11.21
CA ASP A 125 4.99 -2.15 11.24
C ASP A 125 4.95 -3.01 9.98
N VAL A 126 3.76 -3.41 9.52
CA VAL A 126 3.61 -4.16 8.27
C VAL A 126 3.99 -3.28 7.06
N THR A 127 3.50 -2.05 7.02
CA THR A 127 3.83 -1.09 5.94
C THR A 127 5.35 -0.89 5.82
N LEU A 128 6.04 -0.68 6.93
CA LEU A 128 7.50 -0.55 6.92
C LEU A 128 8.21 -1.83 6.48
N GLY A 129 7.65 -3.00 6.85
CA GLY A 129 8.17 -4.30 6.43
C GLY A 129 8.10 -4.55 4.93
N ILE A 130 7.09 -3.99 4.25
CA ILE A 130 6.87 -4.13 2.81
C ILE A 130 7.25 -2.89 1.99
N LEU A 131 7.84 -1.88 2.63
CA LEU A 131 8.14 -0.57 2.03
C LEU A 131 9.11 -0.65 0.84
N TYR A 132 9.97 -1.66 0.84
CA TYR A 132 10.96 -1.85 -0.22
C TYR A 132 10.67 -3.12 -1.01
N SER A 133 10.54 -2.99 -2.33
CA SER A 133 10.45 -4.18 -3.18
C SER A 133 11.74 -5.01 -3.09
N GLY A 134 11.63 -6.31 -3.39
CA GLY A 134 12.78 -7.20 -3.44
C GLY A 134 13.83 -6.78 -4.48
N ALA A 135 13.46 -5.97 -5.47
CA ALA A 135 14.36 -5.42 -6.48
C ALA A 135 15.09 -4.14 -6.01
N ASN A 136 14.57 -3.44 -4.99
CA ASN A 136 15.22 -2.26 -4.38
C ASN A 136 16.33 -2.69 -3.40
N LYS A 137 17.43 -3.23 -3.94
CA LYS A 137 18.52 -3.81 -3.14
C LYS A 137 19.17 -2.84 -2.16
N ASN A 138 19.20 -1.55 -2.50
CA ASN A 138 19.81 -0.51 -1.68
C ASN A 138 18.83 0.14 -0.70
N LYS A 139 17.57 -0.30 -0.66
CA LYS A 139 16.52 0.26 0.18
C LYS A 139 16.41 1.78 0.08
N VAL A 140 16.42 2.30 -1.14
CA VAL A 140 16.25 3.73 -1.40
C VAL A 140 14.78 4.08 -1.30
N LEU A 141 14.41 4.90 -0.34
CA LEU A 141 13.04 5.36 -0.14
C LEU A 141 12.50 6.11 -1.36
N GLY A 142 11.31 5.76 -1.78
CA GLY A 142 10.60 6.38 -2.90
C GLY A 142 11.14 6.00 -4.28
N LEU A 143 12.15 5.12 -4.37
CA LEU A 143 12.70 4.69 -5.65
C LEU A 143 11.70 3.80 -6.40
N ASN A 144 11.33 4.23 -7.59
CA ASN A 144 10.65 3.38 -8.56
C ASN A 144 11.68 2.48 -9.26
N VAL A 145 11.57 1.18 -9.04
CA VAL A 145 12.49 0.19 -9.66
C VAL A 145 11.95 -0.19 -11.02
N PRO A 146 12.74 -0.05 -12.12
CA PRO A 146 12.26 -0.32 -13.48
C PRO A 146 11.63 -1.71 -13.66
N SER A 147 12.25 -2.75 -13.11
CA SER A 147 11.76 -4.13 -13.25
C SER A 147 10.39 -4.37 -12.61
N ASP A 148 10.06 -3.65 -11.53
CA ASP A 148 8.75 -3.76 -10.88
C ASP A 148 7.67 -3.16 -11.78
N TRP A 149 7.94 -2.00 -12.38
CA TRP A 149 7.06 -1.36 -13.34
C TRP A 149 6.92 -2.15 -14.65
N GLU A 150 7.99 -2.78 -15.13
CA GLU A 150 7.94 -3.66 -16.30
C GLU A 150 7.02 -4.86 -16.04
N SER A 151 7.14 -5.48 -14.87
CA SER A 151 6.27 -6.58 -14.45
C SER A 151 4.81 -6.13 -14.36
N MET A 152 4.55 -4.98 -13.75
CA MET A 152 3.21 -4.42 -13.63
C MET A 152 2.59 -4.11 -15.00
N VAL A 153 3.33 -3.43 -15.88
CA VAL A 153 2.85 -3.11 -17.24
C VAL A 153 2.58 -4.38 -18.06
N LYS A 154 3.38 -5.42 -17.89
CA LYS A 154 3.12 -6.73 -18.52
C LYS A 154 1.78 -7.31 -18.08
N LEU A 155 1.52 -7.35 -16.78
CA LEU A 155 0.24 -7.83 -16.23
C LEU A 155 -0.95 -6.99 -16.73
N MET A 156 -0.81 -5.67 -16.74
CA MET A 156 -1.86 -4.78 -17.22
C MET A 156 -2.17 -4.95 -18.72
N LYS A 157 -1.16 -5.26 -19.54
CA LYS A 157 -1.36 -5.58 -20.96
C LYS A 157 -2.03 -6.94 -21.17
N GLU A 158 -1.77 -7.88 -20.30
CA GLU A 158 -2.28 -9.25 -20.40
C GLU A 158 -3.73 -9.36 -19.90
N TYR A 159 -4.07 -8.64 -18.82
CA TYR A 159 -5.33 -8.83 -18.10
C TYR A 159 -6.24 -7.60 -18.03
N ASN A 160 -5.75 -6.41 -18.32
CA ASN A 160 -6.50 -5.16 -18.13
C ASN A 160 -6.51 -4.23 -19.35
N ASP A 161 -6.35 -4.79 -20.54
CA ASP A 161 -6.48 -4.08 -21.84
C ASP A 161 -5.57 -2.84 -21.97
N LEU A 162 -4.43 -2.78 -21.23
CA LEU A 162 -3.48 -1.70 -21.41
C LEU A 162 -2.93 -1.73 -22.84
N ASP A 163 -2.81 -0.57 -23.46
CA ASP A 163 -2.26 -0.42 -24.81
C ASP A 163 -0.92 -1.14 -24.93
N LYS A 164 -0.79 -1.97 -25.97
CA LYS A 164 0.41 -2.79 -26.20
C LYS A 164 1.68 -1.95 -26.44
N SER A 165 1.53 -0.71 -26.91
CA SER A 165 2.64 0.23 -27.11
C SER A 165 3.14 0.90 -25.83
N ALA A 166 2.35 0.89 -24.73
CA ALA A 166 2.71 1.51 -23.47
C ALA A 166 4.02 0.94 -22.91
N LYS A 167 4.88 1.79 -22.37
CA LYS A 167 6.15 1.39 -21.76
C LYS A 167 6.11 1.67 -20.27
N ALA A 168 6.83 0.88 -19.48
CA ALA A 168 6.95 1.11 -18.03
C ALA A 168 7.40 2.53 -17.69
N SER A 169 8.33 3.08 -18.47
CA SER A 169 8.83 4.45 -18.31
C SER A 169 7.79 5.56 -18.49
N ASP A 170 6.61 5.23 -19.05
CA ASP A 170 5.55 6.22 -19.26
C ASP A 170 4.76 6.49 -17.95
N PHE A 171 4.90 5.61 -16.95
CA PHE A 171 4.09 5.61 -15.74
C PHE A 171 4.83 6.08 -14.49
N TYR A 172 6.15 6.21 -14.50
CA TYR A 172 6.90 6.64 -13.33
C TYR A 172 8.05 7.58 -13.65
N THR A 173 8.54 8.25 -12.62
CA THR A 173 9.78 9.03 -12.68
C THR A 173 10.50 8.98 -11.33
N ASN A 174 11.84 8.86 -11.38
CA ASN A 174 12.70 9.00 -10.21
C ASN A 174 13.32 10.40 -10.09
N LYS A 175 12.86 11.37 -10.90
CA LYS A 175 13.45 12.71 -10.97
C LYS A 175 13.45 13.47 -9.64
N PHE A 176 12.55 13.09 -8.73
CA PHE A 176 12.35 13.76 -7.44
C PHE A 176 12.81 12.92 -6.24
N VAL A 177 13.42 11.77 -6.51
CA VAL A 177 14.00 10.87 -5.49
C VAL A 177 15.52 11.10 -5.49
N ASN A 178 16.05 11.64 -4.41
CA ASN A 178 17.49 11.86 -4.19
C ASN A 178 17.87 11.45 -2.78
#